data_d0afdaf94e213f160275b4661d6f3f40
#
_entry.id   d0afdaf94e213f160275b4661d6f3f40
#
_cell.length_a   1.000
_cell.length_b   1.000
_cell.length_c   1.000
_cell.angle_alpha   90.00
_cell.angle_beta   90.00
_cell.angle_gamma   90.00
#
_symmetry.space_group_name_H-M   'P 1'
#
loop_
_entity.id
_entity.type
_entity.pdbx_description
1 polymer ?
#
loop_
_entity_poly.entity_id
_entity_poly.type
_entity_poly.pdbx_seq_one_letter_code
_entity_poly.pdbx_strand_id
1 'polypeptide(L)'
;RKTHNDGVFDVYTEEIRSFRSLGFLTGLPDNYARGRIIGDYRRMALYGIDRLIEAKKEDLRNLTGPMTDARIRLREEVAEQIKALKDMKVMGEYYGLDLSRPAYTAQEAVQWVYMAYLAAVKEQDGAAMSLGNVSSFLDIYMEYELSKGTITESFAQELIDQFVIKLRMVRHLRMLSLIHISEP
;
A
#
# COMPACT_ATOMS: atom_id res chain seq x y z
N ARG A 1 2.48 -16.03 1.08
CA ARG A 1 2.55 -14.92 0.14
C ARG A 1 3.99 -14.38 0.11
N LYS A 2 4.51 -14.14 -1.08
CA LYS A 2 5.82 -13.51 -1.27
C LYS A 2 5.64 -12.01 -1.45
N THR A 3 6.48 -11.22 -0.81
CA THR A 3 6.57 -9.78 -1.06
C THR A 3 7.31 -9.52 -2.38
N HIS A 4 7.27 -8.30 -2.88
CA HIS A 4 8.07 -7.92 -4.03
C HIS A 4 9.58 -8.12 -3.77
N ASN A 5 10.06 -7.84 -2.56
CA ASN A 5 11.44 -8.09 -2.16
C ASN A 5 11.80 -9.57 -2.24
N ASP A 6 10.95 -10.45 -1.70
CA ASP A 6 11.17 -11.89 -1.77
C ASP A 6 11.31 -12.33 -3.23
N GLY A 7 10.45 -11.83 -4.12
CA GLY A 7 10.51 -12.14 -5.54
C GLY A 7 11.83 -11.73 -6.20
N VAL A 8 12.39 -10.58 -5.83
CA VAL A 8 13.70 -10.13 -6.34
C VAL A 8 14.84 -10.99 -5.81
N PHE A 9 14.83 -11.31 -4.52
CA PHE A 9 15.90 -12.13 -3.92
C PHE A 9 15.81 -13.60 -4.31
N ASP A 10 14.66 -14.11 -4.65
CA ASP A 10 14.47 -15.50 -5.10
C ASP A 10 15.14 -15.80 -6.44
N VAL A 11 15.32 -14.79 -7.29
CA VAL A 11 16.01 -14.97 -8.58
C VAL A 11 17.53 -14.99 -8.45
N TYR A 12 18.08 -14.72 -7.26
CA TYR A 12 19.51 -14.79 -7.02
C TYR A 12 19.97 -16.25 -7.00
N THR A 13 20.95 -16.57 -7.85
CA THR A 13 21.63 -17.86 -7.82
C THR A 13 22.44 -18.03 -6.54
N GLU A 14 22.81 -19.25 -6.19
CA GLU A 14 23.70 -19.51 -5.06
C GLU A 14 25.05 -18.81 -5.21
N GLU A 15 25.55 -18.73 -6.43
CA GLU A 15 26.78 -18.02 -6.76
C GLU A 15 26.67 -16.51 -6.47
N ILE A 16 25.59 -15.86 -6.89
CA ILE A 16 25.33 -14.43 -6.57
C ILE A 16 25.22 -14.23 -5.06
N ARG A 17 24.53 -15.12 -4.36
CA ARG A 17 24.40 -15.06 -2.89
C ARG A 17 25.76 -15.21 -2.21
N SER A 18 26.59 -16.13 -2.69
CA SER A 18 27.95 -16.34 -2.18
C SER A 18 28.82 -15.10 -2.39
N PHE A 19 28.86 -14.54 -3.59
CA PHE A 19 29.61 -13.33 -3.87
C PHE A 19 29.17 -12.12 -3.06
N ARG A 20 27.86 -12.03 -2.79
CA ARG A 20 27.33 -10.98 -1.90
C ARG A 20 27.77 -11.19 -0.45
N SER A 21 27.76 -12.42 0.05
CA SER A 21 28.20 -12.71 1.42
C SER A 21 29.68 -12.48 1.63
N LEU A 22 30.49 -12.66 0.58
CA LEU A 22 31.93 -12.40 0.57
C LEU A 22 32.27 -10.92 0.31
N GLY A 23 31.29 -10.08 0.02
CA GLY A 23 31.50 -8.65 -0.25
C GLY A 23 32.05 -8.32 -1.65
N PHE A 24 32.14 -9.30 -2.57
CA PHE A 24 32.50 -9.05 -3.96
C PHE A 24 31.40 -8.33 -4.75
N LEU A 25 30.15 -8.64 -4.45
CA LEU A 25 29.00 -7.92 -4.96
C LEU A 25 28.39 -7.06 -3.86
N THR A 26 28.45 -5.77 -4.02
CA THR A 26 27.91 -4.78 -3.09
C THR A 26 26.76 -4.01 -3.71
N GLY A 27 26.05 -3.25 -2.90
CA GLY A 27 24.92 -2.44 -3.32
C GLY A 27 23.57 -3.13 -3.05
N LEU A 28 22.54 -2.34 -3.24
CA LEU A 28 21.16 -2.78 -3.05
C LEU A 28 20.56 -3.20 -4.39
N PRO A 29 19.68 -4.22 -4.39
CA PRO A 29 18.93 -4.58 -5.59
C PRO A 29 18.07 -3.41 -6.08
N ASP A 30 17.74 -3.42 -7.37
CA ASP A 30 16.87 -2.41 -8.00
C ASP A 30 15.48 -2.32 -7.35
N ASN A 31 15.07 -3.37 -6.64
CA ASN A 31 13.83 -3.35 -5.88
C ASN A 31 13.74 -2.22 -4.85
N TYR A 32 14.84 -1.69 -4.38
CA TYR A 32 14.85 -0.51 -3.52
C TYR A 32 14.47 0.79 -4.26
N ALA A 33 14.60 0.81 -5.56
CA ALA A 33 14.17 1.93 -6.38
C ALA A 33 12.64 2.07 -6.46
N ARG A 34 11.88 1.05 -6.11
CA ARG A 34 10.41 1.03 -6.15
C ARG A 34 9.74 2.03 -5.20
N GLY A 35 10.43 2.50 -4.16
CA GLY A 35 9.93 3.59 -3.33
C GLY A 35 9.59 4.86 -4.12
N ARG A 36 10.01 4.94 -5.38
CA ARG A 36 9.64 5.97 -6.33
C ARG A 36 8.33 5.68 -7.07
N ILE A 37 7.80 4.46 -6.95
CA ILE A 37 6.50 4.10 -7.48
C ILE A 37 5.46 4.65 -6.52
N ILE A 38 4.54 5.44 -7.05
CA ILE A 38 3.46 6.05 -6.29
C ILE A 38 2.20 5.23 -6.52
N GLY A 39 1.66 4.65 -5.45
CA GLY A 39 0.34 4.01 -5.47
C GLY A 39 -0.78 5.05 -5.50
N ASP A 40 -1.88 4.74 -6.16
CA ASP A 40 -3.08 5.58 -6.06
C ASP A 40 -3.90 5.20 -4.82
N TYR A 41 -3.46 5.67 -3.67
CA TYR A 41 -4.09 5.41 -2.36
C TYR A 41 -5.49 6.01 -2.23
N ARG A 42 -5.85 6.98 -3.10
CA ARG A 42 -7.16 7.64 -3.15
C ARG A 42 -8.27 6.66 -3.51
N ARG A 43 -7.95 5.64 -4.30
CA ARG A 43 -8.94 4.67 -4.79
C ARG A 43 -9.75 4.02 -3.68
N MET A 44 -9.14 3.78 -2.53
CA MET A 44 -9.83 3.21 -1.39
C MET A 44 -10.85 4.19 -0.80
N ALA A 45 -10.48 5.46 -0.66
CA ALA A 45 -11.38 6.49 -0.18
C ALA A 45 -12.50 6.80 -1.19
N LEU A 46 -12.20 6.76 -2.50
CA LEU A 46 -13.17 7.06 -3.56
C LEU A 46 -14.18 5.94 -3.78
N TYR A 47 -13.78 4.68 -3.67
CA TYR A 47 -14.61 3.55 -4.13
C TYR A 47 -14.97 2.56 -3.03
N GLY A 48 -14.19 2.50 -1.95
CA GLY A 48 -14.30 1.43 -0.96
C GLY A 48 -13.79 0.08 -1.45
N ILE A 49 -13.57 -0.83 -0.52
CA ILE A 49 -12.99 -2.16 -0.82
C ILE A 49 -13.94 -3.01 -1.67
N ASP A 50 -15.25 -2.97 -1.42
CA ASP A 50 -16.18 -3.85 -2.13
C ASP A 50 -16.20 -3.55 -3.64
N ARG A 51 -16.15 -2.27 -4.02
CA ARG A 51 -16.05 -1.89 -5.43
C ARG A 51 -14.70 -2.29 -6.05
N LEU A 52 -13.61 -2.18 -5.28
CA LEU A 52 -12.28 -2.60 -5.74
C LEU A 52 -12.21 -4.12 -5.95
N ILE A 53 -12.86 -4.92 -5.08
CA ILE A 53 -12.97 -6.36 -5.24
C ILE A 53 -13.75 -6.71 -6.51
N GLU A 54 -14.88 -6.04 -6.77
CA GLU A 54 -15.66 -6.30 -7.99
C GLU A 54 -14.88 -5.96 -9.26
N ALA A 55 -14.15 -4.84 -9.27
CA ALA A 55 -13.27 -4.49 -10.39
C ALA A 55 -12.20 -5.58 -10.62
N LYS A 56 -11.59 -6.11 -9.56
CA LYS A 56 -10.61 -7.19 -9.68
C LYS A 56 -11.22 -8.53 -10.13
N LYS A 57 -12.43 -8.83 -9.72
CA LYS A 57 -13.16 -10.00 -10.25
C LYS A 57 -13.46 -9.84 -11.74
N GLU A 58 -13.77 -8.64 -12.18
CA GLU A 58 -13.96 -8.34 -13.60
C GLU A 58 -12.65 -8.51 -14.37
N ASP A 59 -11.55 -7.96 -13.86
CA ASP A 59 -10.20 -8.18 -14.44
C ASP A 59 -9.94 -9.70 -14.60
N LEU A 60 -10.24 -10.49 -13.57
CA LEU A 60 -10.05 -11.95 -13.59
C LEU A 60 -10.93 -12.66 -14.65
N ARG A 61 -12.18 -12.21 -14.83
CA ARG A 61 -13.07 -12.72 -15.87
C ARG A 61 -12.57 -12.40 -17.27
N ASN A 62 -11.96 -11.22 -17.45
CA ASN A 62 -11.44 -10.75 -18.73
C ASN A 62 -10.11 -11.39 -19.13
N LEU A 63 -9.43 -12.07 -18.20
CA LEU A 63 -8.22 -12.85 -18.48
C LEU A 63 -8.56 -14.16 -19.20
N THR A 64 -8.96 -14.05 -20.47
CA THR A 64 -9.36 -15.16 -21.36
C THR A 64 -8.21 -15.61 -22.26
N GLY A 65 -8.36 -16.76 -22.95
CA GLY A 65 -7.40 -17.32 -23.89
C GLY A 65 -6.56 -18.46 -23.30
N PRO A 66 -5.51 -18.95 -24.01
CA PRO A 66 -4.73 -20.11 -23.60
C PRO A 66 -4.08 -19.93 -22.23
N MET A 67 -4.07 -21.01 -21.44
CA MET A 67 -3.46 -21.03 -20.10
C MET A 67 -1.94 -21.25 -20.21
N THR A 68 -1.23 -20.23 -20.66
CA THR A 68 0.22 -20.17 -20.61
C THR A 68 0.69 -19.88 -19.18
N ASP A 69 1.95 -20.21 -18.87
CA ASP A 69 2.56 -19.91 -17.56
C ASP A 69 2.37 -18.43 -17.16
N ALA A 70 2.59 -17.51 -18.08
CA ALA A 70 2.42 -16.08 -17.82
C ALA A 70 0.97 -15.74 -17.45
N ARG A 71 -0.01 -16.38 -18.12
CA ARG A 71 -1.42 -16.15 -17.83
C ARG A 71 -1.84 -16.78 -16.51
N ILE A 72 -1.34 -17.96 -16.19
CA ILE A 72 -1.58 -18.60 -14.89
C ILE A 72 -1.07 -17.71 -13.78
N ARG A 73 0.17 -17.24 -13.86
CA ARG A 73 0.76 -16.33 -12.87
C ARG A 73 -0.04 -15.03 -12.72
N LEU A 74 -0.48 -14.44 -13.83
CA LEU A 74 -1.29 -13.22 -13.76
C LEU A 74 -2.65 -13.46 -13.09
N ARG A 75 -3.29 -14.61 -13.35
CA ARG A 75 -4.54 -14.98 -12.68
C ARG A 75 -4.35 -15.23 -11.19
N GLU A 76 -3.27 -15.88 -10.81
CA GLU A 76 -2.89 -16.07 -9.40
C GLU A 76 -2.67 -14.72 -8.72
N GLU A 77 -1.95 -13.80 -9.36
CA GLU A 77 -1.71 -12.46 -8.82
C GLU A 77 -3.03 -11.70 -8.59
N VAL A 78 -3.93 -11.69 -9.56
CA VAL A 78 -5.25 -11.03 -9.40
C VAL A 78 -6.06 -11.69 -8.27
N ALA A 79 -6.01 -13.02 -8.15
CA ALA A 79 -6.68 -13.73 -7.08
C ALA A 79 -6.10 -13.37 -5.69
N GLU A 80 -4.77 -13.23 -5.59
CA GLU A 80 -4.11 -12.76 -4.36
C GLU A 80 -4.45 -11.30 -4.04
N GLN A 81 -4.59 -10.42 -5.03
CA GLN A 81 -5.06 -9.06 -4.83
C GLN A 81 -6.48 -9.03 -4.25
N ILE A 82 -7.39 -9.88 -4.77
CA ILE A 82 -8.76 -10.01 -4.22
C ILE A 82 -8.72 -10.47 -2.77
N LYS A 83 -7.88 -11.47 -2.46
CA LYS A 83 -7.70 -11.96 -1.09
C LYS A 83 -7.17 -10.85 -0.18
N ALA A 84 -6.13 -10.14 -0.60
CA ALA A 84 -5.57 -9.04 0.19
C ALA A 84 -6.59 -7.93 0.49
N LEU A 85 -7.46 -7.59 -0.47
CA LEU A 85 -8.55 -6.65 -0.23
C LEU A 85 -9.54 -7.16 0.81
N LYS A 86 -9.89 -8.46 0.79
CA LYS A 86 -10.75 -9.06 1.81
C LYS A 86 -10.09 -9.04 3.20
N ASP A 87 -8.80 -9.36 3.27
CA ASP A 87 -8.04 -9.33 4.52
C ASP A 87 -7.96 -7.89 5.08
N MET A 88 -7.84 -6.88 4.21
CA MET A 88 -7.91 -5.46 4.61
C MET A 88 -9.30 -5.09 5.16
N LYS A 89 -10.37 -5.65 4.61
CA LYS A 89 -11.71 -5.42 5.14
C LYS A 89 -11.84 -5.96 6.57
N VAL A 90 -11.38 -7.19 6.81
CA VAL A 90 -11.34 -7.79 8.16
C VAL A 90 -10.49 -6.96 9.11
N MET A 91 -9.32 -6.47 8.65
CA MET A 91 -8.48 -5.59 9.44
C MET A 91 -9.21 -4.27 9.79
N GLY A 92 -9.92 -3.68 8.81
CA GLY A 92 -10.73 -2.48 9.06
C GLY A 92 -11.79 -2.72 10.13
N GLU A 93 -12.54 -3.81 10.04
CA GLU A 93 -13.57 -4.19 11.01
C GLU A 93 -12.98 -4.33 12.43
N TYR A 94 -11.78 -4.90 12.56
CA TYR A 94 -11.08 -5.01 13.84
C TYR A 94 -10.81 -3.64 14.50
N TYR A 95 -10.54 -2.62 13.67
CA TYR A 95 -10.33 -1.24 14.13
C TYR A 95 -11.62 -0.40 14.14
N GLY A 96 -12.78 -1.00 13.92
CA GLY A 96 -14.06 -0.29 13.89
C GLY A 96 -14.27 0.57 12.66
N LEU A 97 -13.58 0.27 11.56
CA LEU A 97 -13.64 1.00 10.29
C LEU A 97 -14.42 0.19 9.25
N ASP A 98 -15.46 0.77 8.68
CA ASP A 98 -16.19 0.17 7.55
C ASP A 98 -15.53 0.55 6.21
N LEU A 99 -14.46 -0.14 5.87
CA LEU A 99 -13.72 0.06 4.62
C LEU A 99 -14.46 -0.47 3.37
N SER A 100 -15.62 -1.10 3.53
CA SER A 100 -16.38 -1.66 2.40
C SER A 100 -16.85 -0.59 1.42
N ARG A 101 -17.12 0.60 1.91
CA ARG A 101 -17.71 1.75 1.22
C ARG A 101 -16.74 2.90 1.01
N PRO A 102 -17.07 3.88 0.15
CA PRO A 102 -16.33 5.14 0.03
C PRO A 102 -16.28 5.92 1.36
N ALA A 103 -15.28 6.79 1.49
CA ALA A 103 -15.19 7.74 2.58
C ALA A 103 -16.21 8.87 2.37
N TYR A 104 -16.89 9.28 3.44
CA TYR A 104 -17.85 10.38 3.42
C TYR A 104 -17.38 11.61 4.19
N THR A 105 -16.43 11.45 5.11
CA THR A 105 -15.89 12.53 5.94
C THR A 105 -14.39 12.70 5.72
N ALA A 106 -13.85 13.85 6.09
CA ALA A 106 -12.41 14.11 6.05
C ALA A 106 -11.62 13.10 6.90
N GLN A 107 -12.14 12.77 8.08
CA GLN A 107 -11.54 11.78 8.95
C GLN A 107 -11.49 10.39 8.29
N GLU A 108 -12.58 9.96 7.67
CA GLU A 108 -12.61 8.70 6.91
C GLU A 108 -11.65 8.74 5.72
N ALA A 109 -11.64 9.83 4.94
CA ALA A 109 -10.75 9.95 3.79
C ALA A 109 -9.27 9.81 4.18
N VAL A 110 -8.84 10.50 5.24
CA VAL A 110 -7.48 10.37 5.79
C VAL A 110 -7.20 8.93 6.22
N GLN A 111 -8.14 8.30 6.91
CA GLN A 111 -7.97 6.95 7.42
C GLN A 111 -7.95 5.90 6.29
N TRP A 112 -8.80 6.03 5.26
CA TRP A 112 -8.81 5.12 4.10
C TRP A 112 -7.52 5.23 3.30
N VAL A 113 -7.02 6.44 3.05
CA VAL A 113 -5.73 6.68 2.40
C VAL A 113 -4.59 6.03 3.20
N TYR A 114 -4.61 6.19 4.53
CA TYR A 114 -3.61 5.58 5.39
C TYR A 114 -3.64 4.05 5.32
N MET A 115 -4.82 3.42 5.36
CA MET A 115 -4.97 1.97 5.26
C MET A 115 -4.46 1.44 3.91
N ALA A 116 -4.76 2.13 2.81
CA ALA A 116 -4.24 1.79 1.49
C ALA A 116 -2.72 1.90 1.43
N TYR A 117 -2.15 2.93 2.05
CA TYR A 117 -0.70 3.11 2.17
C TYR A 117 -0.05 1.99 2.99
N LEU A 118 -0.64 1.58 4.12
CA LEU A 118 -0.15 0.46 4.93
C LEU A 118 -0.08 -0.84 4.12
N ALA A 119 -1.11 -1.13 3.33
CA ALA A 119 -1.13 -2.32 2.49
C ALA A 119 0.01 -2.30 1.46
N ALA A 120 0.24 -1.16 0.82
CA ALA A 120 1.33 -1.00 -0.14
C ALA A 120 2.72 -1.13 0.53
N VAL A 121 2.92 -0.52 1.69
CA VAL A 121 4.16 -0.65 2.47
C VAL A 121 4.40 -2.11 2.85
N LYS A 122 3.36 -2.82 3.28
CA LYS A 122 3.49 -4.22 3.68
C LYS A 122 3.74 -5.16 2.51
N GLU A 123 3.13 -4.87 1.36
CA GLU A 123 3.40 -5.61 0.11
C GLU A 123 4.85 -5.42 -0.34
N GLN A 124 5.32 -4.21 -0.27
CA GLN A 124 6.65 -3.85 -0.73
C GLN A 124 7.74 -4.36 0.20
N ASP A 125 7.52 -4.27 1.52
CA ASP A 125 8.48 -4.56 2.59
C ASP A 125 9.83 -3.85 2.37
N GLY A 126 9.78 -2.63 1.86
CA GLY A 126 10.93 -1.85 1.41
C GLY A 126 11.28 -0.67 2.30
N ALA A 127 12.45 -0.09 2.03
CA ALA A 127 13.02 0.98 2.83
C ALA A 127 12.29 2.32 2.65
N ALA A 128 11.78 2.61 1.45
CA ALA A 128 11.14 3.88 1.14
C ALA A 128 9.88 3.67 0.31
N MET A 129 8.89 4.52 0.52
CA MET A 129 7.60 4.50 -0.17
C MET A 129 7.15 5.92 -0.41
N SER A 130 6.83 6.25 -1.67
CA SER A 130 6.29 7.55 -2.02
C SER A 130 4.79 7.61 -1.70
N LEU A 131 4.38 8.67 -1.02
CA LEU A 131 2.97 8.91 -0.70
C LEU A 131 2.21 9.55 -1.87
N GLY A 132 2.91 10.27 -2.74
CA GLY A 132 2.31 11.05 -3.81
C GLY A 132 1.65 12.33 -3.29
N ASN A 133 0.91 12.99 -4.16
CA ASN A 133 0.18 14.20 -3.82
C ASN A 133 -1.21 13.85 -3.25
N VAL A 134 -1.25 13.41 -2.00
CA VAL A 134 -2.51 13.13 -1.28
C VAL A 134 -3.10 14.38 -0.65
N SER A 135 -2.32 15.45 -0.45
CA SER A 135 -2.77 16.68 0.20
C SER A 135 -3.92 17.32 -0.57
N SER A 136 -3.76 17.55 -1.87
CA SER A 136 -4.83 18.12 -2.70
C SER A 136 -6.10 17.27 -2.75
N PHE A 137 -5.96 15.95 -2.57
CA PHE A 137 -7.11 15.07 -2.51
C PHE A 137 -7.84 15.16 -1.16
N LEU A 138 -7.10 15.17 -0.06
CA LEU A 138 -7.67 15.26 1.28
C LEU A 138 -8.30 16.65 1.53
N ASP A 139 -7.73 17.67 0.94
CA ASP A 139 -8.22 19.03 1.00
C ASP A 139 -9.68 19.17 0.51
N ILE A 140 -10.05 18.42 -0.53
CA ILE A 140 -11.43 18.39 -1.04
C ILE A 140 -12.43 18.02 0.06
N TYR A 141 -12.12 17.02 0.86
CA TYR A 141 -12.98 16.59 1.96
C TYR A 141 -12.98 17.61 3.10
N MET A 142 -11.80 18.15 3.42
CA MET A 142 -11.65 19.13 4.50
C MET A 142 -12.37 20.43 4.18
N GLU A 143 -12.16 21.00 2.98
CA GLU A 143 -12.87 22.21 2.54
C GLU A 143 -14.39 22.03 2.53
N TYR A 144 -14.84 20.87 2.05
CA TYR A 144 -16.27 20.57 2.04
C TYR A 144 -16.88 20.57 3.45
N GLU A 145 -16.23 19.93 4.43
CA GLU A 145 -16.72 19.88 5.80
C GLU A 145 -16.54 21.22 6.55
N LEU A 146 -15.45 21.95 6.29
CA LEU A 146 -15.23 23.30 6.80
C LEU A 146 -16.33 24.26 6.29
N SER A 147 -16.64 24.21 4.99
CA SER A 147 -17.69 25.06 4.40
C SER A 147 -19.07 24.80 4.98
N LYS A 148 -19.32 23.58 5.45
CA LYS A 148 -20.55 23.19 6.14
C LYS A 148 -20.54 23.45 7.65
N GLY A 149 -19.38 23.81 8.19
CA GLY A 149 -19.21 23.98 9.63
C GLY A 149 -19.31 22.68 10.44
N THR A 150 -19.14 21.51 9.79
CA THR A 150 -19.15 20.20 10.47
C THR A 150 -17.84 19.90 11.17
N ILE A 151 -16.74 20.50 10.71
CA ILE A 151 -15.43 20.47 11.38
C ILE A 151 -14.89 21.90 11.54
N THR A 152 -13.89 22.06 12.38
CA THR A 152 -13.12 23.29 12.56
C THR A 152 -11.74 23.17 11.91
N GLU A 153 -11.09 24.31 11.62
CA GLU A 153 -9.70 24.31 11.12
C GLU A 153 -8.75 23.58 12.09
N SER A 154 -8.94 23.75 13.38
CA SER A 154 -8.15 23.06 14.42
C SER A 154 -8.30 21.54 14.31
N PHE A 155 -9.52 21.04 14.05
CA PHE A 155 -9.76 19.61 13.88
C PHE A 155 -9.17 19.09 12.56
N ALA A 156 -9.29 19.86 11.46
CA ALA A 156 -8.66 19.53 10.18
C ALA A 156 -7.13 19.42 10.34
N GLN A 157 -6.52 20.38 11.06
CA GLN A 157 -5.08 20.34 11.37
C GLN A 157 -4.72 19.09 12.19
N GLU A 158 -5.51 18.75 13.21
CA GLU A 158 -5.30 17.55 14.02
C GLU A 158 -5.33 16.27 13.18
N LEU A 159 -6.23 16.15 12.21
CA LEU A 159 -6.29 15.00 11.31
C LEU A 159 -4.99 14.86 10.50
N ILE A 160 -4.44 15.96 10.00
CA ILE A 160 -3.17 15.96 9.27
C ILE A 160 -2.00 15.62 10.18
N ASP A 161 -1.95 16.19 11.38
CA ASP A 161 -0.89 15.90 12.36
C ASP A 161 -0.88 14.43 12.73
N GLN A 162 -2.05 13.84 13.02
CA GLN A 162 -2.18 12.41 13.28
C GLN A 162 -1.76 11.56 12.09
N PHE A 163 -2.08 11.97 10.87
CA PHE A 163 -1.65 11.29 9.66
C PHE A 163 -0.12 11.28 9.53
N VAL A 164 0.53 12.42 9.72
CA VAL A 164 2.01 12.55 9.69
C VAL A 164 2.66 11.68 10.77
N ILE A 165 2.12 11.67 11.99
CA ILE A 165 2.59 10.81 13.08
C ILE A 165 2.47 9.33 12.68
N LYS A 166 1.33 8.92 12.12
CA LYS A 166 1.10 7.55 11.65
C LYS A 166 2.08 7.15 10.54
N LEU A 167 2.40 8.05 9.61
CA LEU A 167 3.43 7.80 8.60
C LEU A 167 4.80 7.52 9.22
N ARG A 168 5.15 8.24 10.29
CA ARG A 168 6.40 7.98 11.04
C ARG A 168 6.39 6.60 11.71
N MET A 169 5.25 6.17 12.22
CA MET A 169 5.10 4.85 12.86
C MET A 169 5.22 3.69 11.87
N VAL A 170 4.94 3.89 10.60
CA VAL A 170 5.01 2.84 9.55
C VAL A 170 6.40 2.21 9.44
N ARG A 171 7.46 2.94 9.78
CA ARG A 171 8.83 2.37 9.80
C ARG A 171 8.95 1.11 10.65
N HIS A 172 8.14 0.96 11.68
CA HIS A 172 8.14 -0.21 12.56
C HIS A 172 7.48 -1.46 11.94
N LEU A 173 6.82 -1.32 10.80
CA LEU A 173 6.26 -2.44 10.03
C LEU A 173 7.29 -3.15 9.14
N ARG A 174 8.50 -2.59 9.00
CA ARG A 174 9.57 -3.16 8.20
C ARG A 174 10.24 -4.32 8.93
N MET A 175 10.87 -5.21 8.16
CA MET A 175 11.73 -6.23 8.73
C MET A 175 12.96 -5.60 9.39
N LEU A 176 13.34 -6.10 10.57
CA LEU A 176 14.49 -5.60 11.35
C LEU A 176 15.80 -5.60 10.55
N SER A 177 16.00 -6.56 9.67
CA SER A 177 17.19 -6.64 8.81
C SER A 177 17.37 -5.47 7.84
N LEU A 178 16.28 -4.76 7.52
CA LEU A 178 16.30 -3.60 6.62
C LEU A 178 16.50 -2.28 7.36
N ILE A 179 16.26 -2.25 8.67
CA ILE A 179 16.42 -1.04 9.50
C ILE A 179 17.91 -0.72 9.67
N HIS A 180 18.77 -1.74 9.77
CA HIS A 180 20.20 -1.55 9.96
C HIS A 180 20.95 -1.07 8.70
N ILE A 181 20.34 -1.14 7.52
CA ILE A 181 20.97 -0.74 6.25
C ILE A 181 20.69 0.74 5.92
N SER A 182 19.69 1.35 6.55
CA SER A 182 19.21 2.70 6.20
C SER A 182 19.48 3.78 7.25
N GLU A 183 20.22 3.47 8.31
CA GLU A 183 20.70 4.50 9.24
C GLU A 183 22.17 4.84 8.92
N PRO A 184 22.51 6.12 8.75
CA PRO A 184 23.90 6.57 8.60
C PRO A 184 24.69 6.37 9.88
#